data_9cebfde0fb2f28c12c15100579df6d3a
#
_entry.id   9cebfde0fb2f28c12c15100579df6d3a
#
_cell.length_a   1.000
_cell.length_b   1.000
_cell.length_c   1.000
_cell.angle_alpha   90.00
_cell.angle_beta   90.00
_cell.angle_gamma   90.00
#
_symmetry.space_group_name_H-M   'P 1'
#
loop_
_entity.id
_entity.type
_entity.pdbx_description
1 polymer ?
#
loop_
_entity_poly.entity_id
_entity_poly.type
_entity_poly.pdbx_seq_one_letter_code
_entity_poly.pdbx_strand_id
1 'polypeptide(L)'
;NIRAVADVADKYGKGYVHMTSRQGVEIPFINFENIEEVRAELADGGVKPGVCGPRVRTVTACQGNAVCPSGCIDSYDIAKKLDEHYFGRELPHKFKFGVTGCQNNCLKAEENDIGIKGGMEVSWIEDKCINCGVCEKACRRGAISCANNTVTIDRTKCNNCGRCVKACPTEAWEGKSGFIVSF
;
A
#
# COMPACT_ATOMS: atom_id res chain seq x y z
N ASN A 1 12.43 -3.92 17.36
CA ASN A 1 11.67 -5.01 16.73
C ASN A 1 12.53 -5.84 15.76
N ILE A 2 13.18 -5.24 14.74
CA ILE A 2 14.11 -5.99 13.84
C ILE A 2 15.29 -6.57 14.63
N ARG A 3 15.81 -5.88 15.62
CA ARG A 3 16.88 -6.38 16.49
C ARG A 3 16.43 -7.64 17.24
N ALA A 4 15.24 -7.64 17.85
CA ALA A 4 14.72 -8.83 18.51
C ALA A 4 14.58 -10.02 17.56
N VAL A 5 14.20 -9.79 16.30
CA VAL A 5 14.15 -10.84 15.27
C VAL A 5 15.57 -11.38 15.00
N ALA A 6 16.57 -10.51 14.90
CA ALA A 6 17.95 -10.91 14.68
C ALA A 6 18.50 -11.69 15.89
N ASP A 7 18.27 -11.21 17.11
CA ASP A 7 18.72 -11.87 18.35
C ASP A 7 18.12 -13.28 18.47
N VAL A 8 16.82 -13.43 18.18
CA VAL A 8 16.14 -14.73 18.16
C VAL A 8 16.66 -15.64 17.03
N ALA A 9 16.96 -15.07 15.85
CA ALA A 9 17.54 -15.83 14.75
C ALA A 9 18.94 -16.35 15.09
N ASP A 10 19.76 -15.54 15.74
CA ASP A 10 21.10 -15.94 16.19
C ASP A 10 21.02 -17.07 17.25
N LYS A 11 20.08 -16.93 18.18
CA LYS A 11 19.95 -17.89 19.31
C LYS A 11 19.32 -19.22 18.89
N TYR A 12 18.27 -19.19 18.04
CA TYR A 12 17.45 -20.37 17.74
C TYR A 12 17.42 -20.77 16.27
N GLY A 13 17.75 -19.85 15.34
CA GLY A 13 17.58 -19.98 13.89
C GLY A 13 18.89 -20.05 13.10
N LYS A 14 20.01 -20.40 13.72
CA LYS A 14 21.37 -20.46 13.11
C LYS A 14 21.84 -19.14 12.51
N GLY A 15 21.39 -18.00 13.03
CA GLY A 15 21.72 -16.67 12.54
C GLY A 15 21.13 -16.31 11.18
N TYR A 16 20.08 -17.00 10.76
CA TYR A 16 19.50 -16.81 9.43
C TYR A 16 18.06 -16.29 9.50
N VAL A 17 17.77 -15.30 8.68
CA VAL A 17 16.42 -14.77 8.45
C VAL A 17 16.08 -14.79 6.96
N HIS A 18 14.83 -15.08 6.62
CA HIS A 18 14.32 -15.04 5.26
C HIS A 18 13.26 -13.93 5.12
N MET A 19 13.49 -13.02 4.16
CA MET A 19 12.51 -11.98 3.83
C MET A 19 11.52 -12.53 2.79
N THR A 20 10.25 -12.54 3.13
CA THR A 20 9.21 -13.11 2.26
C THR A 20 8.70 -12.10 1.23
N SER A 21 8.13 -12.59 0.13
CA SER A 21 7.48 -11.76 -0.90
C SER A 21 6.27 -10.98 -0.37
N ARG A 22 5.71 -11.37 0.79
CA ARG A 22 4.62 -10.67 1.47
C ARG A 22 5.09 -9.73 2.56
N GLN A 23 6.33 -9.22 2.46
CA GLN A 23 6.92 -8.27 3.42
C GLN A 23 7.03 -8.83 4.86
N GLY A 24 6.99 -10.15 5.01
CA GLY A 24 7.20 -10.82 6.28
C GLY A 24 8.66 -11.21 6.48
N VAL A 25 8.99 -11.59 7.70
CA VAL A 25 10.27 -12.17 8.08
C VAL A 25 10.02 -13.56 8.64
N GLU A 26 10.78 -14.54 8.17
CA GLU A 26 10.79 -15.90 8.68
C GLU A 26 12.14 -16.20 9.33
N ILE A 27 12.11 -16.89 10.45
CA ILE A 27 13.29 -17.43 11.10
C ILE A 27 13.27 -18.94 10.92
N PRO A 28 14.02 -19.50 9.96
CA PRO A 28 14.05 -20.93 9.73
C PRO A 28 14.94 -21.64 10.77
N PHE A 29 14.90 -22.98 10.75
CA PHE A 29 15.72 -23.87 11.58
C PHE A 29 15.43 -23.86 13.09
N ILE A 30 14.34 -23.23 13.52
CA ILE A 30 13.91 -23.30 14.92
C ILE A 30 13.44 -24.72 15.24
N ASN A 31 13.97 -25.30 16.31
CA ASN A 31 13.50 -26.58 16.82
C ASN A 31 12.08 -26.42 17.40
N PHE A 32 11.25 -27.42 17.19
CA PHE A 32 9.86 -27.41 17.65
C PHE A 32 9.75 -27.19 19.17
N GLU A 33 10.66 -27.73 19.93
CA GLU A 33 10.73 -27.62 21.42
C GLU A 33 10.90 -26.15 21.87
N ASN A 34 11.57 -25.32 21.09
CA ASN A 34 11.87 -23.93 21.43
C ASN A 34 10.79 -22.92 20.99
N ILE A 35 9.69 -23.37 20.37
CA ILE A 35 8.70 -22.45 19.76
C ILE A 35 8.09 -21.51 20.81
N GLU A 36 7.75 -21.99 21.99
CA GLU A 36 7.13 -21.16 23.02
C GLU A 36 8.11 -20.13 23.59
N GLU A 37 9.39 -20.49 23.77
CA GLU A 37 10.43 -19.55 24.19
C GLU A 37 10.68 -18.48 23.13
N VAL A 38 10.77 -18.88 21.87
CA VAL A 38 10.90 -17.96 20.73
C VAL A 38 9.73 -16.99 20.65
N ARG A 39 8.51 -17.46 20.86
CA ARG A 39 7.32 -16.61 20.87
C ARG A 39 7.35 -15.60 22.01
N ALA A 40 7.78 -16.02 23.20
CA ALA A 40 7.91 -15.14 24.36
C ALA A 40 8.97 -14.05 24.10
N GLU A 41 10.16 -14.41 23.63
CA GLU A 41 11.24 -13.46 23.34
C GLU A 41 10.86 -12.47 22.23
N LEU A 42 10.17 -12.93 21.18
CA LEU A 42 9.65 -12.04 20.13
C LEU A 42 8.60 -11.06 20.69
N ALA A 43 7.70 -11.54 21.55
CA ALA A 43 6.69 -10.71 22.18
C ALA A 43 7.30 -9.63 23.08
N ASP A 44 8.31 -9.98 23.88
CA ASP A 44 9.09 -9.04 24.72
C ASP A 44 9.79 -7.98 23.84
N GLY A 45 10.25 -8.37 22.64
CA GLY A 45 10.78 -7.46 21.63
C GLY A 45 9.73 -6.66 20.85
N GLY A 46 8.44 -6.78 21.20
CA GLY A 46 7.32 -6.11 20.52
C GLY A 46 7.06 -6.65 19.12
N VAL A 47 7.35 -7.93 18.88
CA VAL A 47 7.10 -8.61 17.60
C VAL A 47 6.00 -9.65 17.79
N LYS A 48 4.93 -9.52 17.01
CA LYS A 48 3.83 -10.49 16.99
C LYS A 48 4.01 -11.45 15.81
N PRO A 49 4.05 -12.78 16.07
CA PRO A 49 4.14 -13.77 15.01
C PRO A 49 2.93 -13.72 14.08
N GLY A 50 3.15 -13.98 12.79
CA GLY A 50 2.10 -14.15 11.81
C GLY A 50 1.29 -15.43 12.02
N VAL A 51 0.17 -15.53 11.32
CA VAL A 51 -0.70 -16.72 11.37
C VAL A 51 -0.67 -17.50 10.06
N CYS A 52 -0.85 -18.83 10.16
CA CYS A 52 -1.00 -19.75 9.04
C CYS A 52 -2.41 -20.37 9.02
N GLY A 53 -2.67 -21.19 8.00
CA GLY A 53 -3.93 -21.93 7.87
C GLY A 53 -5.10 -21.09 7.35
N PRO A 54 -6.35 -21.55 7.57
CA PRO A 54 -7.58 -20.94 7.07
C PRO A 54 -7.96 -19.73 7.94
N ARG A 55 -7.19 -18.68 7.83
CA ARG A 55 -7.33 -17.44 8.63
C ARG A 55 -7.05 -16.21 7.80
N VAL A 56 -7.48 -15.07 8.30
CA VAL A 56 -7.06 -13.77 7.78
C VAL A 56 -5.57 -13.58 8.09
N ARG A 57 -4.79 -13.38 7.02
CA ARG A 57 -3.33 -13.17 7.07
C ARG A 57 -3.00 -11.73 7.38
N THR A 58 -1.77 -11.48 7.80
CA THR A 58 -1.23 -10.13 7.94
C THR A 58 -1.46 -9.32 6.68
N VAL A 59 -1.93 -8.09 6.81
CA VAL A 59 -2.17 -7.17 5.70
C VAL A 59 -0.83 -6.72 5.10
N THR A 60 -0.70 -6.80 3.78
CA THR A 60 0.46 -6.24 3.07
C THR A 60 0.14 -4.84 2.56
N ALA A 61 1.05 -3.89 2.76
CA ALA A 61 0.86 -2.51 2.33
C ALA A 61 2.14 -1.87 1.80
N CYS A 62 2.03 -1.01 0.81
CA CYS A 62 3.13 -0.15 0.42
C CYS A 62 3.26 1.06 1.36
N GLN A 63 4.31 1.86 1.22
CA GLN A 63 4.58 3.03 2.10
C GLN A 63 3.56 4.17 1.96
N GLY A 64 2.71 4.15 0.92
CA GLY A 64 1.69 5.18 0.72
C GLY A 64 2.23 6.60 0.59
N ASN A 65 1.38 7.58 0.89
CA ASN A 65 1.73 9.00 0.81
C ASN A 65 2.68 9.47 1.92
N ALA A 66 2.91 8.66 2.95
CA ALA A 66 3.87 8.99 4.00
C ALA A 66 5.32 9.08 3.48
N VAL A 67 5.66 8.30 2.44
CA VAL A 67 7.02 8.22 1.89
C VAL A 67 7.02 8.38 0.37
N CYS A 68 6.08 7.79 -0.34
CA CYS A 68 6.07 7.73 -1.79
C CYS A 68 5.46 9.00 -2.40
N PRO A 69 6.17 9.74 -3.29
CA PRO A 69 5.63 10.94 -3.93
C PRO A 69 4.42 10.65 -4.84
N SER A 70 4.23 9.41 -5.29
CA SER A 70 3.04 8.99 -6.04
C SER A 70 1.86 8.61 -5.15
N GLY A 71 2.05 8.48 -3.82
CA GLY A 71 0.99 8.10 -2.89
C GLY A 71 -0.19 9.09 -2.92
N CYS A 72 -1.40 8.56 -2.92
CA CYS A 72 -2.65 9.31 -2.84
C CYS A 72 -3.34 9.13 -1.47
N ILE A 73 -3.06 8.01 -0.79
CA ILE A 73 -3.65 7.66 0.51
C ILE A 73 -2.57 7.20 1.49
N ASP A 74 -2.90 7.25 2.77
CA ASP A 74 -2.13 6.61 3.83
C ASP A 74 -2.45 5.11 3.86
N SER A 75 -1.63 4.35 3.13
CA SER A 75 -1.81 2.89 3.05
C SER A 75 -1.42 2.18 4.34
N TYR A 76 -0.53 2.77 5.15
CA TYR A 76 -0.13 2.21 6.44
C TYR A 76 -1.27 2.29 7.45
N ASP A 77 -1.92 3.45 7.59
CA ASP A 77 -3.06 3.62 8.50
C ASP A 77 -4.21 2.66 8.14
N ILE A 78 -4.54 2.56 6.85
CA ILE A 78 -5.57 1.62 6.37
C ILE A 78 -5.19 0.18 6.69
N ALA A 79 -3.96 -0.22 6.39
CA ALA A 79 -3.50 -1.59 6.64
C ALA A 79 -3.50 -1.92 8.13
N LYS A 80 -3.08 -0.98 8.98
CA LYS A 80 -3.07 -1.14 10.43
C LYS A 80 -4.49 -1.35 10.98
N LYS A 81 -5.45 -0.53 10.55
CA LYS A 81 -6.87 -0.67 10.95
C LYS A 81 -7.46 -2.01 10.50
N LEU A 82 -7.14 -2.46 9.30
CA LEU A 82 -7.59 -3.77 8.80
C LEU A 82 -6.94 -4.90 9.60
N ASP A 83 -5.65 -4.82 9.89
CA ASP A 83 -4.92 -5.84 10.65
C ASP A 83 -5.44 -5.92 12.08
N GLU A 84 -5.61 -4.80 12.77
CA GLU A 84 -6.16 -4.72 14.13
C GLU A 84 -7.57 -5.33 14.21
N HIS A 85 -8.37 -5.19 13.16
CA HIS A 85 -9.75 -5.66 13.15
C HIS A 85 -9.90 -7.11 12.70
N TYR A 86 -9.11 -7.56 11.73
CA TYR A 86 -9.33 -8.85 11.06
C TYR A 86 -8.23 -9.89 11.29
N PHE A 87 -7.02 -9.49 11.69
CA PHE A 87 -5.89 -10.40 11.81
C PHE A 87 -6.22 -11.66 12.62
N GLY A 88 -5.89 -12.80 12.04
CA GLY A 88 -6.02 -14.10 12.70
C GLY A 88 -7.43 -14.66 12.82
N ARG A 89 -8.46 -13.96 12.34
CA ARG A 89 -9.84 -14.49 12.34
C ARG A 89 -9.90 -15.79 11.54
N GLU A 90 -10.59 -16.78 12.09
CA GLU A 90 -10.80 -18.06 11.44
C GLU A 90 -11.82 -17.93 10.31
N LEU A 91 -11.52 -18.55 9.18
CA LEU A 91 -12.33 -18.59 7.97
C LEU A 91 -12.23 -19.99 7.35
N PRO A 92 -13.15 -20.37 6.46
CA PRO A 92 -13.04 -21.66 5.75
C PRO A 92 -11.75 -21.82 4.94
N HIS A 93 -11.19 -20.71 4.46
CA HIS A 93 -9.94 -20.65 3.68
C HIS A 93 -9.08 -19.48 4.11
N LYS A 94 -7.79 -19.49 3.72
CA LYS A 94 -6.88 -18.34 3.90
C LYS A 94 -7.44 -17.11 3.21
N PHE A 95 -7.29 -15.95 3.84
CA PHE A 95 -7.76 -14.68 3.30
C PHE A 95 -6.68 -13.59 3.44
N LYS A 96 -6.51 -12.79 2.41
CA LYS A 96 -5.45 -11.81 2.31
C LYS A 96 -5.98 -10.44 1.91
N PHE A 97 -5.44 -9.40 2.54
CA PHE A 97 -5.61 -8.01 2.13
C PHE A 97 -4.31 -7.48 1.52
N GLY A 98 -4.43 -6.67 0.48
CA GLY A 98 -3.33 -5.90 -0.09
C GLY A 98 -3.71 -4.43 -0.23
N VAL A 99 -2.87 -3.51 0.24
CA VAL A 99 -3.13 -2.06 0.21
C VAL A 99 -2.03 -1.33 -0.53
N THR A 100 -2.35 -0.65 -1.62
CA THR A 100 -1.41 0.21 -2.35
C THR A 100 -1.82 1.67 -2.31
N GLY A 101 -0.87 2.56 -2.12
CA GLY A 101 -1.10 3.99 -1.95
C GLY A 101 -1.48 4.75 -3.22
N CYS A 102 -1.38 4.15 -4.42
CA CYS A 102 -1.69 4.80 -5.69
C CYS A 102 -1.92 3.82 -6.84
N GLN A 103 -2.30 4.35 -8.00
CA GLN A 103 -2.59 3.58 -9.21
C GLN A 103 -1.37 2.94 -9.91
N ASN A 104 -0.14 3.19 -9.44
CA ASN A 104 1.03 2.43 -9.91
C ASN A 104 0.99 0.97 -9.42
N ASN A 105 0.28 0.72 -8.33
CA ASN A 105 -0.04 -0.62 -7.83
C ASN A 105 1.18 -1.56 -7.69
N CYS A 106 2.29 -1.04 -7.17
CA CYS A 106 3.57 -1.76 -7.08
C CYS A 106 3.49 -3.06 -6.25
N LEU A 107 2.53 -3.14 -5.33
CA LEU A 107 2.29 -4.32 -4.50
C LEU A 107 1.28 -5.29 -5.13
N LYS A 108 0.69 -4.94 -6.27
CA LYS A 108 -0.33 -5.74 -6.96
C LYS A 108 -1.49 -6.12 -6.03
N ALA A 109 -2.18 -5.10 -5.53
CA ALA A 109 -3.25 -5.29 -4.55
C ALA A 109 -4.33 -6.28 -5.03
N GLU A 110 -4.63 -6.32 -6.33
CA GLU A 110 -5.61 -7.23 -6.94
C GLU A 110 -5.22 -8.71 -6.88
N GLU A 111 -3.98 -9.05 -6.58
CA GLU A 111 -3.57 -10.46 -6.39
C GLU A 111 -3.93 -10.99 -4.99
N ASN A 112 -4.55 -10.16 -4.16
CA ASN A 112 -5.10 -10.54 -2.86
C ASN A 112 -6.62 -10.73 -2.95
N ASP A 113 -7.20 -11.40 -1.96
CA ASP A 113 -8.66 -11.62 -1.91
C ASP A 113 -9.43 -10.30 -1.81
N ILE A 114 -8.86 -9.30 -1.12
CA ILE A 114 -9.29 -7.90 -1.20
C ILE A 114 -8.08 -7.02 -1.51
N GLY A 115 -8.18 -6.26 -2.60
CA GLY A 115 -7.20 -5.27 -3.02
C GLY A 115 -7.71 -3.85 -2.84
N ILE A 116 -6.95 -2.99 -2.14
CA ILE A 116 -7.27 -1.56 -1.96
C ILE A 116 -6.19 -0.75 -2.66
N LYS A 117 -6.61 0.08 -3.62
CA LYS A 117 -5.71 0.97 -4.37
C LYS A 117 -6.07 2.42 -4.14
N GLY A 118 -5.11 3.22 -3.69
CA GLY A 118 -5.27 4.66 -3.59
C GLY A 118 -5.48 5.32 -4.95
N GLY A 119 -6.31 6.35 -4.97
CA GLY A 119 -6.57 7.17 -6.13
C GLY A 119 -6.91 8.59 -5.72
N MET A 120 -7.05 9.45 -6.72
CA MET A 120 -7.39 10.86 -6.53
C MET A 120 -8.35 11.28 -7.64
N GLU A 121 -9.59 11.54 -7.27
CA GLU A 121 -10.52 12.20 -8.17
C GLU A 121 -10.07 13.64 -8.38
N VAL A 122 -10.04 14.09 -9.62
CA VAL A 122 -9.49 15.40 -9.98
C VAL A 122 -10.52 16.25 -10.69
N SER A 123 -10.55 17.54 -10.36
CA SER A 123 -11.35 18.58 -11.01
C SER A 123 -10.48 19.77 -11.40
N TRP A 124 -10.76 20.34 -12.56
CA TRP A 124 -10.04 21.50 -13.07
C TRP A 124 -10.75 22.80 -12.66
N ILE A 125 -9.96 23.81 -12.29
CA ILE A 125 -10.41 25.14 -11.90
C ILE A 125 -9.93 26.13 -12.95
N GLU A 126 -10.85 26.63 -13.75
CA GLU A 126 -10.57 27.51 -14.88
C GLU A 126 -9.86 28.80 -14.44
N ASP A 127 -10.39 29.46 -13.43
CA ASP A 127 -9.90 30.78 -12.96
C ASP A 127 -8.43 30.78 -12.51
N LYS A 128 -7.90 29.62 -12.13
CA LYS A 128 -6.49 29.46 -11.72
C LYS A 128 -5.56 29.01 -12.85
N CYS A 129 -6.13 28.67 -14.02
CA CYS A 129 -5.37 28.06 -15.10
C CYS A 129 -4.70 29.11 -15.98
N ILE A 130 -3.39 29.00 -16.18
CA ILE A 130 -2.59 29.84 -17.10
C ILE A 130 -2.36 29.17 -18.45
N ASN A 131 -3.03 28.09 -18.75
CA ASN A 131 -2.95 27.34 -20.01
C ASN A 131 -1.53 26.89 -20.42
N CYS A 132 -0.68 26.57 -19.44
CA CYS A 132 0.72 26.19 -19.68
C CYS A 132 0.93 24.78 -20.25
N GLY A 133 -0.11 23.93 -20.31
CA GLY A 133 -0.05 22.56 -20.85
C GLY A 133 0.75 21.54 -20.03
N VAL A 134 1.24 21.89 -18.83
CA VAL A 134 2.04 20.97 -17.99
C VAL A 134 1.24 19.74 -17.57
N CYS A 135 -0.06 19.90 -17.26
CA CYS A 135 -0.93 18.80 -16.85
C CYS A 135 -1.15 17.77 -17.98
N GLU A 136 -1.25 18.23 -19.24
CA GLU A 136 -1.33 17.36 -20.42
C GLU A 136 -0.05 16.52 -20.58
N LYS A 137 1.13 17.17 -20.51
CA LYS A 137 2.44 16.49 -20.58
C LYS A 137 2.66 15.52 -19.43
N ALA A 138 2.16 15.84 -18.22
CA ALA A 138 2.26 14.99 -17.04
C ALA A 138 1.34 13.77 -17.11
N CYS A 139 0.30 13.79 -17.95
CA CYS A 139 -0.70 12.74 -18.03
C CYS A 139 -0.20 11.55 -18.85
N ARG A 140 0.36 10.53 -18.21
CA ARG A 140 0.83 9.30 -18.88
C ARG A 140 -0.27 8.49 -19.57
N ARG A 141 -1.54 8.78 -19.29
CA ARG A 141 -2.70 8.09 -19.89
C ARG A 141 -3.26 8.84 -21.10
N GLY A 142 -2.73 10.04 -21.39
CA GLY A 142 -3.29 10.89 -22.44
C GLY A 142 -4.76 11.25 -22.20
N ALA A 143 -5.13 11.39 -20.93
CA ALA A 143 -6.51 11.69 -20.54
C ALA A 143 -6.80 13.19 -20.45
N ILE A 144 -5.78 14.04 -20.58
CA ILE A 144 -5.92 15.49 -20.50
C ILE A 144 -5.54 16.09 -21.83
N SER A 145 -6.36 17.02 -22.31
CA SER A 145 -6.09 17.83 -23.50
C SER A 145 -6.27 19.30 -23.17
N CYS A 146 -5.30 20.12 -23.59
CA CYS A 146 -5.30 21.56 -23.42
C CYS A 146 -5.45 22.23 -24.80
N ALA A 147 -6.64 22.73 -25.12
CA ALA A 147 -6.90 23.39 -26.39
C ALA A 147 -7.85 24.62 -26.19
N ASN A 148 -7.61 25.66 -26.95
CA ASN A 148 -8.46 26.87 -26.94
C ASN A 148 -8.69 27.46 -25.54
N ASN A 149 -7.66 27.54 -24.74
CA ASN A 149 -7.70 27.99 -23.35
C ASN A 149 -8.61 27.16 -22.42
N THR A 150 -8.93 25.96 -22.82
CA THR A 150 -9.76 25.04 -22.05
C THR A 150 -9.03 23.71 -21.80
N VAL A 151 -9.20 23.17 -20.62
CA VAL A 151 -8.68 21.86 -20.27
C VAL A 151 -9.81 20.86 -20.19
N THR A 152 -9.68 19.77 -20.93
CA THR A 152 -10.66 18.69 -20.95
C THR A 152 -10.06 17.41 -20.38
N ILE A 153 -10.89 16.61 -19.71
CA ILE A 153 -10.50 15.32 -19.12
C ILE A 153 -11.33 14.21 -19.77
N ASP A 154 -10.66 13.29 -20.43
CA ASP A 154 -11.28 12.04 -20.85
C ASP A 154 -11.33 11.07 -19.64
N ARG A 155 -12.50 10.96 -19.04
CA ARG A 155 -12.74 10.13 -17.85
C ARG A 155 -12.59 8.64 -18.14
N THR A 156 -12.70 8.22 -19.38
CA THR A 156 -12.51 6.80 -19.77
C THR A 156 -11.04 6.39 -19.76
N LYS A 157 -10.14 7.34 -20.00
CA LYS A 157 -8.69 7.14 -19.96
C LYS A 157 -8.09 7.47 -18.59
N CYS A 158 -8.75 8.35 -17.82
CA CYS A 158 -8.25 8.78 -16.52
C CYS A 158 -8.30 7.63 -15.51
N ASN A 159 -7.14 7.32 -14.91
CA ASN A 159 -7.03 6.31 -13.85
C ASN A 159 -6.92 6.91 -12.45
N ASN A 160 -7.29 8.17 -12.26
CA ASN A 160 -7.30 8.83 -10.96
C ASN A 160 -5.94 8.83 -10.23
N CYS A 161 -4.83 9.00 -10.95
CA CYS A 161 -3.49 8.97 -10.35
C CYS A 161 -3.04 10.30 -9.72
N GLY A 162 -3.79 11.39 -9.87
CA GLY A 162 -3.52 12.70 -9.28
C GLY A 162 -2.27 13.43 -9.81
N ARG A 163 -1.63 12.98 -10.89
CA ARG A 163 -0.41 13.64 -11.41
C ARG A 163 -0.64 15.06 -11.89
N CYS A 164 -1.78 15.34 -12.49
CA CYS A 164 -2.16 16.68 -12.95
C CYS A 164 -2.24 17.67 -11.78
N VAL A 165 -2.74 17.24 -10.63
CA VAL A 165 -2.77 18.06 -9.41
C VAL A 165 -1.35 18.39 -8.95
N LYS A 166 -0.50 17.37 -8.84
CA LYS A 166 0.89 17.51 -8.36
C LYS A 166 1.81 18.29 -9.30
N ALA A 167 1.51 18.27 -10.59
CA ALA A 167 2.33 18.92 -11.61
C ALA A 167 1.90 20.37 -11.90
N CYS A 168 0.73 20.81 -11.47
CA CYS A 168 0.19 22.13 -11.79
C CYS A 168 0.90 23.22 -10.99
N PRO A 169 1.57 24.19 -11.64
CA PRO A 169 2.31 25.24 -10.94
C PRO A 169 1.40 26.32 -10.32
N THR A 170 0.14 26.41 -10.74
CA THR A 170 -0.83 27.42 -10.27
C THR A 170 -1.96 26.82 -9.42
N GLU A 171 -1.84 25.53 -9.07
CA GLU A 171 -2.87 24.83 -8.30
C GLU A 171 -4.28 24.92 -8.96
N ALA A 172 -4.30 24.92 -10.29
CA ALA A 172 -5.54 24.93 -11.07
C ALA A 172 -6.23 23.55 -11.14
N TRP A 173 -5.87 22.64 -10.23
CA TRP A 173 -6.48 21.34 -10.07
C TRP A 173 -6.77 21.05 -8.61
N GLU A 174 -8.00 20.67 -8.33
CA GLU A 174 -8.35 20.06 -7.05
C GLU A 174 -8.25 18.54 -7.13
N GLY A 175 -7.84 17.92 -6.04
CA GLY A 175 -7.72 16.49 -5.91
C GLY A 175 -8.38 15.99 -4.64
N LYS A 176 -9.40 15.12 -4.76
CA LYS A 176 -10.00 14.41 -3.64
C LYS A 176 -9.45 13.00 -3.58
N SER A 177 -8.68 12.71 -2.54
CA SER A 177 -8.12 11.37 -2.32
C SER A 177 -9.22 10.38 -1.94
N GLY A 178 -9.07 9.15 -2.41
CA GLY A 178 -9.95 8.04 -2.15
C GLY A 178 -9.28 6.72 -2.53
N PHE A 179 -10.04 5.65 -2.57
CA PHE A 179 -9.51 4.34 -2.95
C PHE A 179 -10.53 3.52 -3.75
N ILE A 180 -10.01 2.60 -4.53
CA ILE A 180 -10.76 1.60 -5.29
C ILE A 180 -10.55 0.26 -4.59
N VAL A 181 -11.63 -0.45 -4.33
CA VAL A 181 -11.61 -1.79 -3.75
C VAL A 181 -11.93 -2.81 -4.84
N SER A 182 -11.13 -3.85 -4.93
CA SER A 182 -11.34 -5.03 -5.77
C SER A 182 -11.43 -6.29 -4.90
N PHE A 183 -12.29 -7.23 -5.30
CA PHE A 183 -12.51 -8.53 -4.65
C PHE A 183 -12.98 -9.57 -5.69
#